data_1ba02aa161f040aa829e0de7d0f3687f
#
_entry.id   1ba02aa161f040aa829e0de7d0f3687f
#
_cell.length_a   1.000
_cell.length_b   1.000
_cell.length_c   1.000
_cell.angle_alpha   90.00
_cell.angle_beta   90.00
_cell.angle_gamma   90.00
#
_symmetry.space_group_name_H-M   'P 1'
#
loop_
_entity.id
_entity.type
_entity.pdbx_description
1 polymer ?
#
loop_
_entity_poly.entity_id
_entity_poly.type
_entity_poly.pdbx_seq_one_letter_code
_entity_poly.pdbx_strand_id
1 'polypeptide(L)'
;MLDIFNDDVFSLTSLTAAINEMQYKPGRLGQLGLFQESGINTTTAVVESINGELRLLPSSERGAPATQAIGDKRQLRSFVIPHIPHDSTVLAAEVQNVRQFGSEDALQGVQAVINGRLQKMNANHEVTLEFLRMGALKGEILDGDGSTVLYNLFDEFAVTQQTHDFKFSSTTTDVRAQGVKARRLIDEALGALPYSGLHAFCGVDFFDGLVGHKSVKDAYQRWQDGEALRNDPKGSFRFADIDWEEYRGSVGGNDFVAANEAYLYPQGADIFKTWFAPADFVETREHPLVCLVMRNR
;
A
#
# COMPACT_ATOMS: atom_id res chain seq x y z
N MET A 1 39.18 15.51 16.63
CA MET A 1 38.20 14.43 16.37
C MET A 1 36.74 14.92 16.54
N LEU A 2 36.47 15.91 17.37
CA LEU A 2 35.14 16.55 17.46
C LEU A 2 34.84 17.53 16.29
N ASP A 3 35.86 18.00 15.58
CA ASP A 3 35.72 18.91 14.45
C ASP A 3 35.06 18.29 13.22
N ILE A 4 35.09 16.97 13.09
CA ILE A 4 34.49 16.24 11.95
C ILE A 4 32.97 16.42 11.92
N PHE A 5 32.32 16.56 13.08
CA PHE A 5 30.86 16.74 13.17
C PHE A 5 30.40 18.19 12.91
N ASN A 6 31.33 19.14 12.87
CA ASN A 6 31.09 20.54 12.50
C ASN A 6 31.31 20.81 11.01
N ASP A 7 31.69 19.79 10.25
CA ASP A 7 31.89 19.90 8.81
C ASP A 7 30.54 19.96 8.09
N ASP A 8 30.44 20.77 7.04
CA ASP A 8 29.22 20.96 6.22
C ASP A 8 28.63 19.62 5.69
N VAL A 9 29.46 18.59 5.58
CA VAL A 9 29.08 17.22 5.17
C VAL A 9 28.08 16.60 6.15
N PHE A 10 28.13 16.97 7.44
CA PHE A 10 27.22 16.46 8.48
C PHE A 10 26.07 17.44 8.80
N SER A 11 25.92 18.51 8.03
CA SER A 11 24.75 19.38 8.16
C SER A 11 23.47 18.60 7.84
N LEU A 12 22.37 18.95 8.48
CA LEU A 12 21.07 18.34 8.20
C LEU A 12 20.74 18.35 6.70
N THR A 13 21.07 19.44 6.02
CA THR A 13 20.81 19.61 4.58
C THR A 13 21.64 18.64 3.73
N SER A 14 22.92 18.44 4.04
CA SER A 14 23.79 17.53 3.26
C SER A 14 23.45 16.07 3.53
N LEU A 15 23.12 15.70 4.78
CA LEU A 15 22.64 14.34 5.10
C LEU A 15 21.30 14.04 4.45
N THR A 16 20.40 15.00 4.42
CA THR A 16 19.11 14.85 3.70
C THR A 16 19.33 14.71 2.20
N ALA A 17 20.24 15.48 1.60
CA ALA A 17 20.60 15.34 0.19
C ALA A 17 21.20 13.96 -0.10
N ALA A 18 22.10 13.46 0.75
CA ALA A 18 22.70 12.13 0.62
C ALA A 18 21.66 11.00 0.71
N ILE A 19 20.66 11.13 1.58
CA ILE A 19 19.53 10.17 1.65
C ILE A 19 18.74 10.18 0.34
N ASN A 20 18.47 11.35 -0.23
CA ASN A 20 17.70 11.49 -1.47
C ASN A 20 18.46 10.99 -2.71
N GLU A 21 19.81 10.99 -2.69
CA GLU A 21 20.64 10.44 -3.77
C GLU A 21 20.76 8.91 -3.71
N MET A 22 20.39 8.28 -2.59
CA MET A 22 20.48 6.83 -2.44
C MET A 22 19.46 6.13 -3.34
N GLN A 23 19.92 5.15 -4.12
CA GLN A 23 19.03 4.30 -4.91
C GLN A 23 18.13 3.50 -3.99
N TYR A 24 16.88 3.92 -3.93
CA TYR A 24 15.83 3.29 -3.17
C TYR A 24 15.11 2.24 -4.05
N LYS A 25 14.80 1.08 -3.47
CA LYS A 25 13.90 0.09 -4.09
C LYS A 25 12.51 0.24 -3.45
N PRO A 26 11.59 0.97 -4.10
CA PRO A 26 10.24 1.11 -3.58
C PRO A 26 9.56 -0.26 -3.46
N GLY A 27 8.72 -0.42 -2.44
CA GLY A 27 7.86 -1.57 -2.32
C GLY A 27 6.90 -1.67 -3.51
N ARG A 28 6.27 -2.80 -3.70
CA ARG A 28 5.43 -3.06 -4.88
C ARG A 28 4.22 -2.11 -4.96
N LEU A 29 3.60 -1.78 -3.82
CA LEU A 29 2.50 -0.80 -3.76
C LEU A 29 2.96 0.61 -4.14
N GLY A 30 4.17 0.99 -3.72
CA GLY A 30 4.79 2.24 -4.15
C GLY A 30 5.05 2.28 -5.66
N GLN A 31 5.56 1.18 -6.26
CA GLN A 31 5.79 1.06 -7.70
C GLN A 31 4.49 1.16 -8.52
N LEU A 32 3.39 0.61 -8.02
CA LEU A 32 2.09 0.67 -8.68
C LEU A 32 1.46 2.07 -8.63
N GLY A 33 1.96 2.97 -7.79
CA GLY A 33 1.40 4.30 -7.63
C GLY A 33 -0.07 4.28 -7.17
N LEU A 34 -0.47 3.22 -6.45
CA LEU A 34 -1.86 3.04 -6.02
C LEU A 34 -2.29 4.10 -5.01
N PHE A 35 -1.37 4.54 -4.14
CA PHE A 35 -1.63 5.48 -3.07
C PHE A 35 -1.21 6.89 -3.47
N GLN A 36 -2.13 7.83 -3.43
CA GLN A 36 -1.84 9.24 -3.59
C GLN A 36 -1.22 9.79 -2.31
N GLU A 37 -0.01 10.33 -2.40
CA GLU A 37 0.75 10.85 -1.27
C GLU A 37 0.49 12.35 -1.08
N SER A 38 0.28 12.78 0.15
CA SER A 38 0.13 14.20 0.49
C SER A 38 0.67 14.51 1.88
N GLY A 39 1.31 15.67 2.01
CA GLY A 39 1.77 16.21 3.28
C GLY A 39 0.68 17.04 3.97
N ILE A 40 0.58 16.93 5.29
CA ILE A 40 -0.31 17.76 6.11
C ILE A 40 0.49 18.43 7.24
N ASN A 41 0.04 19.62 7.66
CA ASN A 41 0.72 20.39 8.71
C ASN A 41 0.21 20.08 10.14
N THR A 42 -0.66 19.08 10.25
CA THR A 42 -1.27 18.64 11.53
C THR A 42 -0.91 17.19 11.80
N THR A 43 -0.94 16.79 13.05
CA THR A 43 -0.75 15.38 13.46
C THR A 43 -2.00 14.53 13.24
N THR A 44 -3.09 15.14 12.76
CA THR A 44 -4.37 14.48 12.56
C THR A 44 -4.86 14.74 11.14
N ALA A 45 -5.16 13.67 10.40
CA ALA A 45 -5.80 13.73 9.09
C ALA A 45 -7.32 13.72 9.26
N VAL A 46 -8.01 14.58 8.50
CA VAL A 46 -9.48 14.65 8.50
C VAL A 46 -10.01 14.12 7.18
N VAL A 47 -10.89 13.13 7.24
CA VAL A 47 -11.56 12.55 6.09
C VAL A 47 -13.03 12.97 6.10
N GLU A 48 -13.46 13.62 5.01
CA GLU A 48 -14.86 13.93 4.79
C GLU A 48 -15.53 12.82 3.97
N SER A 49 -16.65 12.33 4.45
CA SER A 49 -17.51 11.42 3.71
C SER A 49 -18.82 12.13 3.38
N ILE A 50 -19.22 12.10 2.11
CA ILE A 50 -20.48 12.65 1.62
C ILE A 50 -21.33 11.48 1.15
N ASN A 51 -22.43 11.22 1.85
CA ASN A 51 -23.38 10.20 1.44
C ASN A 51 -24.36 10.80 0.42
N GLY A 52 -23.94 10.84 -0.85
CA GLY A 52 -24.80 11.23 -1.97
C GLY A 52 -25.41 9.99 -2.64
N GLU A 53 -26.71 9.83 -2.57
CA GLU A 53 -27.43 8.82 -3.36
C GLU A 53 -27.90 9.43 -4.68
N LEU A 54 -27.55 8.78 -5.80
CA LEU A 54 -28.15 9.13 -7.08
C LEU A 54 -29.60 8.64 -7.13
N ARG A 55 -30.55 9.57 -7.35
CA ARG A 55 -31.97 9.26 -7.44
C ARG A 55 -32.51 9.54 -8.83
N LEU A 56 -33.38 8.66 -9.31
CA LEU A 56 -34.15 8.93 -10.50
C LEU A 56 -35.22 9.99 -10.16
N LEU A 57 -35.27 11.05 -10.97
CA LEU A 57 -36.27 12.08 -10.83
C LEU A 57 -37.54 11.67 -11.57
N PRO A 58 -38.73 11.63 -10.91
CA PRO A 58 -39.97 11.37 -11.59
C PRO A 58 -40.32 12.51 -12.54
N SER A 59 -40.89 12.21 -13.68
CA SER A 59 -41.46 13.20 -14.58
C SER A 59 -42.72 13.81 -13.94
N SER A 60 -42.87 15.12 -14.04
CA SER A 60 -44.09 15.84 -13.57
C SER A 60 -44.71 16.64 -14.71
N GLU A 61 -46.00 16.97 -14.60
CA GLU A 61 -46.67 17.83 -15.56
C GLU A 61 -46.09 19.27 -15.50
N ARG A 62 -46.14 19.98 -16.64
CA ARG A 62 -45.71 21.38 -16.69
C ARG A 62 -46.50 22.23 -15.73
N GLY A 63 -45.79 22.90 -14.79
CA GLY A 63 -46.41 23.74 -13.74
C GLY A 63 -46.56 23.02 -12.39
N ALA A 64 -46.23 21.74 -12.28
CA ALA A 64 -46.18 21.06 -10.99
C ALA A 64 -44.97 21.54 -10.16
N PRO A 65 -45.02 21.53 -8.83
CA PRO A 65 -43.91 21.92 -7.98
C PRO A 65 -42.73 20.97 -8.21
N ALA A 66 -41.53 21.55 -8.32
CA ALA A 66 -40.28 20.78 -8.51
C ALA A 66 -39.98 19.91 -7.29
N THR A 67 -39.36 18.76 -7.54
CA THR A 67 -38.81 17.91 -6.48
C THR A 67 -37.66 18.65 -5.79
N GLN A 68 -37.74 18.77 -4.47
CA GLN A 68 -36.67 19.43 -3.71
C GLN A 68 -35.49 18.49 -3.54
N ALA A 69 -34.28 18.96 -3.88
CA ALA A 69 -33.04 18.28 -3.55
C ALA A 69 -32.73 18.43 -2.06
N ILE A 70 -32.63 17.33 -1.35
CA ILE A 70 -32.17 17.32 0.05
C ILE A 70 -30.65 17.32 0.00
N GLY A 71 -29.99 18.24 0.71
CA GLY A 71 -28.54 18.29 0.79
C GLY A 71 -27.95 17.02 1.42
N ASP A 72 -26.83 16.58 0.88
CA ASP A 72 -26.12 15.39 1.38
C ASP A 72 -25.59 15.61 2.79
N LYS A 73 -25.69 14.58 3.62
CA LYS A 73 -25.11 14.61 4.98
C LYS A 73 -23.60 14.42 4.89
N ARG A 74 -22.84 15.37 5.40
CA ARG A 74 -21.40 15.28 5.55
C ARG A 74 -21.04 14.68 6.90
N GLN A 75 -20.15 13.71 6.90
CA GLN A 75 -19.54 13.14 8.10
C GLN A 75 -18.04 13.43 8.06
N LEU A 76 -17.52 13.94 9.17
CA LEU A 76 -16.10 14.21 9.37
C LEU A 76 -15.55 13.14 10.30
N ARG A 77 -14.42 12.54 9.92
CA ARG A 77 -13.66 11.61 10.76
C ARG A 77 -12.23 12.07 10.86
N SER A 78 -11.67 12.01 12.05
CA SER A 78 -10.30 12.41 12.32
C SER A 78 -9.47 11.19 12.69
N PHE A 79 -8.30 11.07 12.07
CA PHE A 79 -7.35 9.98 12.27
C PHE A 79 -6.02 10.55 12.74
N VAL A 80 -5.54 10.08 13.86
CA VAL A 80 -4.23 10.47 14.40
C VAL A 80 -3.15 9.72 13.62
N ILE A 81 -2.16 10.42 13.12
CA ILE A 81 -1.04 9.80 12.39
C ILE A 81 -0.05 9.25 13.41
N PRO A 82 0.29 7.93 13.36
CA PRO A 82 1.23 7.34 14.28
C PRO A 82 2.64 7.89 14.05
N HIS A 83 3.36 8.18 15.13
CA HIS A 83 4.77 8.57 15.09
C HIS A 83 5.64 7.32 15.14
N ILE A 84 6.49 7.13 14.13
CA ILE A 84 7.37 5.95 14.00
C ILE A 84 8.82 6.43 14.05
N PRO A 85 9.39 6.63 15.27
CA PRO A 85 10.78 7.04 15.41
C PRO A 85 11.73 5.88 15.12
N HIS A 86 12.85 6.17 14.47
CA HIS A 86 13.91 5.21 14.23
C HIS A 86 15.27 5.88 14.35
N ASP A 87 15.97 5.61 15.46
CA ASP A 87 17.26 6.20 15.78
C ASP A 87 18.40 5.21 15.58
N SER A 88 19.57 5.71 15.21
CA SER A 88 20.79 4.91 15.12
C SER A 88 21.99 5.68 15.65
N THR A 89 22.74 5.07 16.55
CA THR A 89 23.95 5.65 17.14
C THR A 89 25.19 5.01 16.52
N VAL A 90 26.13 5.82 16.04
CA VAL A 90 27.45 5.35 15.58
C VAL A 90 28.45 5.47 16.72
N LEU A 91 28.98 4.35 17.17
CA LEU A 91 30.01 4.32 18.22
C LEU A 91 31.40 4.51 17.61
N ALA A 92 32.29 5.21 18.32
CA ALA A 92 33.67 5.41 17.89
C ALA A 92 34.41 4.09 17.63
N ALA A 93 34.12 3.04 18.40
CA ALA A 93 34.69 1.71 18.23
C ALA A 93 34.32 1.05 16.88
N GLU A 94 33.23 1.43 16.27
CA GLU A 94 32.78 0.89 14.98
C GLU A 94 33.59 1.44 13.80
N VAL A 95 34.26 2.56 13.99
CA VAL A 95 35.03 3.24 12.94
C VAL A 95 36.54 3.12 13.21
N GLN A 96 36.93 3.00 14.51
CA GLN A 96 38.33 2.89 14.87
C GLN A 96 38.88 1.49 14.56
N ASN A 97 39.99 1.43 13.81
CA ASN A 97 40.69 0.19 13.46
C ASN A 97 39.87 -0.84 12.62
N VAL A 98 38.78 -0.40 12.00
CA VAL A 98 38.00 -1.26 11.10
C VAL A 98 38.46 -1.04 9.67
N ARG A 99 38.76 -2.16 8.96
CA ARG A 99 39.14 -2.16 7.56
C ARG A 99 37.91 -1.95 6.67
N GLN A 100 38.12 -1.18 5.61
CA GLN A 100 37.08 -1.04 4.59
C GLN A 100 36.88 -2.38 3.86
N PHE A 101 35.63 -2.81 3.69
CA PHE A 101 35.30 -4.04 2.96
C PHE A 101 35.84 -3.99 1.53
N GLY A 102 36.59 -5.00 1.13
CA GLY A 102 37.21 -5.08 -0.22
C GLY A 102 38.55 -4.34 -0.36
N SER A 103 39.14 -3.77 0.72
CA SER A 103 40.48 -3.16 0.71
C SER A 103 41.37 -3.79 1.78
N GLU A 104 42.65 -4.01 1.44
CA GLU A 104 43.62 -4.59 2.39
C GLU A 104 44.18 -3.56 3.38
N ASP A 105 44.28 -2.29 2.98
CA ASP A 105 44.99 -1.25 3.74
C ASP A 105 44.17 0.01 4.09
N ALA A 106 42.93 0.17 3.52
CA ALA A 106 42.14 1.35 3.76
C ALA A 106 41.25 1.21 5.02
N LEU A 107 41.27 2.21 5.90
CA LEU A 107 40.33 2.31 7.02
C LEU A 107 38.96 2.72 6.51
N GLN A 108 37.93 2.16 7.14
CA GLN A 108 36.56 2.55 6.87
C GLN A 108 36.32 4.00 7.31
N GLY A 109 35.90 4.85 6.39
CA GLY A 109 35.60 6.24 6.69
C GLY A 109 34.28 6.37 7.49
N VAL A 110 34.23 7.31 8.42
CA VAL A 110 33.02 7.62 9.24
C VAL A 110 31.83 7.86 8.34
N GLN A 111 32.01 8.60 7.23
CA GLN A 111 30.97 8.90 6.25
C GLN A 111 30.35 7.64 5.64
N ALA A 112 31.16 6.64 5.30
CA ALA A 112 30.65 5.39 4.72
C ALA A 112 29.77 4.62 5.72
N VAL A 113 30.14 4.61 7.02
CA VAL A 113 29.34 3.99 8.08
C VAL A 113 28.00 4.71 8.25
N ILE A 114 28.03 6.04 8.30
CA ILE A 114 26.82 6.86 8.43
C ILE A 114 25.91 6.65 7.23
N ASN A 115 26.43 6.72 6.01
CA ASN A 115 25.63 6.51 4.78
C ASN A 115 25.02 5.11 4.74
N GLY A 116 25.76 4.07 5.12
CA GLY A 116 25.24 2.70 5.21
C GLY A 116 24.10 2.57 6.22
N ARG A 117 24.18 3.28 7.37
CA ARG A 117 23.10 3.31 8.37
C ARG A 117 21.88 4.06 7.87
N LEU A 118 22.06 5.23 7.26
CA LEU A 118 20.97 6.00 6.67
C LEU A 118 20.22 5.19 5.60
N GLN A 119 20.96 4.46 4.74
CA GLN A 119 20.33 3.56 3.76
C GLN A 119 19.46 2.49 4.45
N LYS A 120 19.99 1.85 5.50
CA LYS A 120 19.25 0.83 6.24
C LYS A 120 18.03 1.39 6.94
N MET A 121 18.15 2.57 7.56
CA MET A 121 17.03 3.26 8.23
C MET A 121 15.94 3.62 7.22
N ASN A 122 16.32 4.19 6.07
CA ASN A 122 15.40 4.48 4.99
C ASN A 122 14.67 3.21 4.49
N ALA A 123 15.42 2.13 4.23
CA ALA A 123 14.82 0.86 3.83
C ALA A 123 13.82 0.31 4.88
N ASN A 124 14.11 0.45 6.16
CA ASN A 124 13.19 0.04 7.23
C ASN A 124 11.89 0.86 7.21
N HIS A 125 12.00 2.19 7.03
CA HIS A 125 10.81 3.05 6.93
C HIS A 125 9.96 2.70 5.70
N GLU A 126 10.59 2.42 4.57
CA GLU A 126 9.87 2.06 3.35
C GLU A 126 9.15 0.72 3.45
N VAL A 127 9.78 -0.27 4.08
CA VAL A 127 9.14 -1.55 4.36
C VAL A 127 7.96 -1.37 5.33
N THR A 128 8.12 -0.52 6.35
CA THR A 128 7.02 -0.19 7.27
C THR A 128 5.88 0.51 6.55
N LEU A 129 6.19 1.46 5.66
CA LEU A 129 5.20 2.13 4.83
C LEU A 129 4.44 1.15 3.93
N GLU A 130 5.15 0.22 3.28
CA GLU A 130 4.54 -0.84 2.47
C GLU A 130 3.62 -1.73 3.31
N PHE A 131 4.03 -2.09 4.53
CA PHE A 131 3.23 -2.86 5.47
C PHE A 131 1.94 -2.13 5.87
N LEU A 132 2.01 -0.84 6.22
CA LEU A 132 0.85 -0.01 6.53
C LEU A 132 -0.10 0.13 5.33
N ARG A 133 0.44 0.30 4.12
CA ARG A 133 -0.34 0.34 2.87
C ARG A 133 -1.06 -0.97 2.60
N MET A 134 -0.39 -2.09 2.83
CA MET A 134 -1.02 -3.40 2.70
C MET A 134 -2.12 -3.57 3.77
N GLY A 135 -1.90 -3.11 5.00
CA GLY A 135 -2.93 -3.06 6.04
C GLY A 135 -4.16 -2.26 5.62
N ALA A 136 -3.96 -1.07 5.04
CA ALA A 136 -5.06 -0.25 4.52
C ALA A 136 -5.82 -0.93 3.37
N LEU A 137 -5.11 -1.66 2.50
CA LEU A 137 -5.73 -2.45 1.43
C LEU A 137 -6.60 -3.57 1.99
N LYS A 138 -6.12 -4.25 3.05
CA LYS A 138 -6.84 -5.31 3.77
C LYS A 138 -8.02 -4.78 4.58
N GLY A 139 -7.97 -3.50 4.98
CA GLY A 139 -8.96 -2.83 5.82
C GLY A 139 -8.63 -2.81 7.31
N GLU A 140 -7.49 -3.39 7.72
CA GLU A 140 -6.99 -3.36 9.08
C GLU A 140 -5.51 -2.98 9.08
N ILE A 141 -5.20 -1.82 9.67
CA ILE A 141 -3.84 -1.29 9.75
C ILE A 141 -3.24 -1.71 11.08
N LEU A 142 -2.21 -2.54 11.00
CA LEU A 142 -1.45 -3.01 12.17
C LEU A 142 -0.18 -2.18 12.37
N ASP A 143 0.29 -2.11 13.61
CA ASP A 143 1.58 -1.54 13.92
C ASP A 143 2.73 -2.45 13.47
N GLY A 144 3.95 -1.94 13.51
CA GLY A 144 5.17 -2.68 13.12
C GLY A 144 5.44 -3.95 13.91
N ASP A 145 4.75 -4.18 15.02
CA ASP A 145 4.78 -5.44 15.79
C ASP A 145 3.94 -6.57 15.17
N GLY A 146 3.13 -6.24 14.14
CA GLY A 146 2.26 -7.18 13.43
C GLY A 146 1.04 -7.67 14.22
N SER A 147 0.78 -7.11 15.41
CA SER A 147 -0.30 -7.56 16.30
C SER A 147 -1.20 -6.43 16.82
N THR A 148 -0.63 -5.26 17.08
CA THR A 148 -1.39 -4.12 17.58
C THR A 148 -2.17 -3.45 16.46
N VAL A 149 -3.49 -3.41 16.58
CA VAL A 149 -4.37 -2.73 15.61
C VAL A 149 -4.28 -1.22 15.83
N LEU A 150 -3.76 -0.50 14.85
CA LEU A 150 -3.76 0.95 14.83
C LEU A 150 -5.15 1.48 14.41
N TYR A 151 -5.68 0.94 13.30
CA TYR A 151 -7.00 1.28 12.79
C TYR A 151 -7.68 0.08 12.16
N ASN A 152 -8.94 -0.17 12.54
CA ASN A 152 -9.83 -1.05 11.81
C ASN A 152 -10.76 -0.19 10.93
N LEU A 153 -10.48 -0.15 9.62
CA LEU A 153 -11.23 0.70 8.69
C LEU A 153 -12.68 0.24 8.51
N PHE A 154 -12.98 -1.03 8.77
CA PHE A 154 -14.36 -1.53 8.72
C PHE A 154 -15.21 -0.93 9.83
N ASP A 155 -14.66 -0.86 11.05
CA ASP A 155 -15.34 -0.26 12.20
C ASP A 155 -15.43 1.26 12.05
N GLU A 156 -14.33 1.90 11.62
CA GLU A 156 -14.27 3.35 11.43
C GLU A 156 -15.26 3.84 10.38
N PHE A 157 -15.44 3.11 9.29
CA PHE A 157 -16.38 3.49 8.24
C PHE A 157 -17.74 2.81 8.35
N ALA A 158 -17.96 1.99 9.38
CA ALA A 158 -19.19 1.21 9.60
C ALA A 158 -19.58 0.38 8.35
N VAL A 159 -18.60 -0.30 7.75
CA VAL A 159 -18.77 -1.16 6.58
C VAL A 159 -18.44 -2.60 6.91
N THR A 160 -19.13 -3.53 6.26
CA THR A 160 -18.86 -4.96 6.41
C THR A 160 -17.89 -5.41 5.34
N GLN A 161 -16.85 -6.15 5.76
CA GLN A 161 -15.92 -6.77 4.82
C GLN A 161 -16.66 -7.72 3.87
N GLN A 162 -16.46 -7.54 2.57
CA GLN A 162 -16.99 -8.45 1.57
C GLN A 162 -15.96 -9.55 1.30
N THR A 163 -16.38 -10.81 1.46
CA THR A 163 -15.56 -11.98 1.19
C THR A 163 -16.20 -12.86 0.13
N HIS A 164 -15.37 -13.48 -0.71
CA HIS A 164 -15.84 -14.37 -1.77
C HIS A 164 -14.94 -15.62 -1.87
N ASP A 165 -15.54 -16.80 -1.75
CA ASP A 165 -14.82 -18.07 -1.85
C ASP A 165 -14.79 -18.55 -3.31
N PHE A 166 -13.58 -18.76 -3.85
CA PHE A 166 -13.33 -19.27 -5.20
C PHE A 166 -13.51 -20.78 -5.34
N LYS A 167 -13.60 -21.52 -4.21
CA LYS A 167 -13.85 -22.96 -4.15
C LYS A 167 -12.89 -23.81 -5.01
N PHE A 168 -11.58 -23.54 -4.91
CA PHE A 168 -10.55 -24.26 -5.66
C PHE A 168 -10.48 -25.76 -5.37
N SER A 169 -11.01 -26.21 -4.22
CA SER A 169 -11.06 -27.63 -3.85
C SER A 169 -11.98 -28.46 -4.76
N SER A 170 -12.91 -27.83 -5.46
CA SER A 170 -13.85 -28.51 -6.35
C SER A 170 -13.42 -28.35 -7.80
N THR A 171 -13.02 -29.42 -8.45
CA THR A 171 -12.60 -29.45 -9.88
C THR A 171 -13.70 -29.05 -10.87
N THR A 172 -14.97 -29.02 -10.43
CA THR A 172 -16.14 -28.65 -11.23
C THR A 172 -16.48 -27.16 -11.14
N THR A 173 -15.78 -26.40 -10.25
CA THR A 173 -16.04 -24.98 -10.09
C THR A 173 -15.63 -24.21 -11.34
N ASP A 174 -16.50 -23.34 -11.84
CA ASP A 174 -16.16 -22.36 -12.85
C ASP A 174 -15.49 -21.15 -12.19
N VAL A 175 -14.16 -21.14 -12.18
CA VAL A 175 -13.34 -20.07 -11.56
C VAL A 175 -13.55 -18.74 -12.25
N ARG A 176 -13.84 -18.72 -13.58
CA ARG A 176 -14.17 -17.51 -14.31
C ARG A 176 -15.45 -16.87 -13.78
N ALA A 177 -16.48 -17.69 -13.55
CA ALA A 177 -17.73 -17.19 -12.96
C ALA A 177 -17.53 -16.64 -11.54
N GLN A 178 -16.61 -17.22 -10.74
CA GLN A 178 -16.25 -16.68 -9.42
C GLN A 178 -15.55 -15.33 -9.56
N GLY A 179 -14.60 -15.17 -10.49
CA GLY A 179 -13.94 -13.89 -10.76
C GLY A 179 -14.94 -12.79 -11.19
N VAL A 180 -15.90 -13.12 -12.03
CA VAL A 180 -16.99 -12.18 -12.43
C VAL A 180 -17.84 -11.77 -11.23
N LYS A 181 -18.13 -12.69 -10.30
CA LYS A 181 -18.85 -12.34 -9.06
C LYS A 181 -18.04 -11.41 -8.16
N ALA A 182 -16.75 -11.69 -7.96
CA ALA A 182 -15.87 -10.84 -7.19
C ALA A 182 -15.79 -9.43 -7.79
N ARG A 183 -15.70 -9.31 -9.12
CA ARG A 183 -15.77 -8.03 -9.83
C ARG A 183 -17.07 -7.29 -9.53
N ARG A 184 -18.23 -7.95 -9.60
CA ARG A 184 -19.53 -7.33 -9.31
C ARG A 184 -19.61 -6.75 -7.90
N LEU A 185 -19.02 -7.39 -6.90
CA LEU A 185 -18.93 -6.85 -5.54
C LEU A 185 -18.17 -5.51 -5.52
N ILE A 186 -17.09 -5.40 -6.29
CA ILE A 186 -16.36 -4.14 -6.44
C ILE A 186 -17.19 -3.09 -7.17
N ASP A 187 -17.83 -3.44 -8.28
CA ASP A 187 -18.69 -2.55 -9.06
C ASP A 187 -19.84 -1.99 -8.18
N GLU A 188 -20.47 -2.85 -7.39
CA GLU A 188 -21.54 -2.45 -6.46
C GLU A 188 -21.00 -1.52 -5.34
N ALA A 189 -19.80 -1.80 -4.82
CA ALA A 189 -19.19 -0.97 -3.77
C ALA A 189 -18.71 0.38 -4.29
N LEU A 190 -18.21 0.47 -5.52
CA LEU A 190 -17.73 1.72 -6.12
C LEU A 190 -18.89 2.59 -6.64
N GLY A 191 -20.01 1.98 -7.04
CA GLY A 191 -21.14 2.69 -7.60
C GLY A 191 -20.77 3.46 -8.87
N ALA A 192 -20.80 4.81 -8.82
CA ALA A 192 -20.53 5.68 -9.95
C ALA A 192 -19.04 6.06 -10.12
N LEU A 193 -18.15 5.61 -9.23
CA LEU A 193 -16.72 5.95 -9.30
C LEU A 193 -16.04 5.19 -10.46
N PRO A 194 -15.38 5.89 -11.40
CA PRO A 194 -14.66 5.24 -12.48
C PRO A 194 -13.36 4.59 -11.98
N TYR A 195 -13.00 3.47 -12.57
CA TYR A 195 -11.71 2.82 -12.37
C TYR A 195 -11.14 2.31 -13.71
N SER A 196 -9.83 2.16 -13.80
CA SER A 196 -9.14 1.75 -15.03
C SER A 196 -8.99 0.23 -15.16
N GLY A 197 -8.97 -0.49 -14.06
CA GLY A 197 -8.79 -1.94 -14.03
C GLY A 197 -8.93 -2.51 -12.62
N LEU A 198 -8.92 -3.84 -12.53
CA LEU A 198 -8.93 -4.57 -11.26
C LEU A 198 -7.61 -5.32 -11.10
N HIS A 199 -7.05 -5.22 -9.93
CA HIS A 199 -5.82 -5.92 -9.57
C HIS A 199 -6.01 -6.65 -8.24
N ALA A 200 -5.36 -7.81 -8.09
CA ALA A 200 -5.43 -8.60 -6.86
C ALA A 200 -4.03 -9.04 -6.43
N PHE A 201 -3.69 -8.79 -5.17
CA PHE A 201 -2.56 -9.42 -4.52
C PHE A 201 -2.98 -10.74 -3.90
N CYS A 202 -2.26 -11.80 -4.26
CA CYS A 202 -2.56 -13.17 -3.86
C CYS A 202 -1.45 -13.74 -2.98
N GLY A 203 -1.83 -14.49 -1.97
CA GLY A 203 -0.90 -15.40 -1.30
C GLY A 203 -0.55 -16.59 -2.20
N VAL A 204 0.51 -17.31 -1.84
CA VAL A 204 1.08 -18.40 -2.63
C VAL A 204 0.06 -19.50 -2.94
N ASP A 205 -0.65 -19.99 -1.92
CA ASP A 205 -1.60 -21.09 -2.09
C ASP A 205 -2.83 -20.69 -2.90
N PHE A 206 -3.28 -19.43 -2.75
CA PHE A 206 -4.36 -18.90 -3.57
C PHE A 206 -3.96 -18.81 -5.04
N PHE A 207 -2.78 -18.28 -5.31
CA PHE A 207 -2.27 -18.12 -6.68
C PHE A 207 -2.05 -19.48 -7.35
N ASP A 208 -1.44 -20.43 -6.66
CA ASP A 208 -1.26 -21.80 -7.13
C ASP A 208 -2.60 -22.49 -7.39
N GLY A 209 -3.57 -22.30 -6.49
CA GLY A 209 -4.94 -22.80 -6.65
C GLY A 209 -5.62 -22.22 -7.89
N LEU A 210 -5.44 -20.92 -8.14
CA LEU A 210 -5.99 -20.23 -9.31
C LEU A 210 -5.39 -20.76 -10.61
N VAL A 211 -4.07 -20.73 -10.74
CA VAL A 211 -3.35 -21.14 -11.97
C VAL A 211 -3.45 -22.65 -12.18
N GLY A 212 -3.42 -23.41 -11.09
CA GLY A 212 -3.51 -24.88 -11.09
C GLY A 212 -4.90 -25.43 -11.43
N HIS A 213 -5.98 -24.63 -11.30
CA HIS A 213 -7.34 -25.11 -11.45
C HIS A 213 -7.67 -25.55 -12.89
N LYS A 214 -8.41 -26.66 -13.02
CA LYS A 214 -8.75 -27.26 -14.30
C LYS A 214 -9.48 -26.26 -15.24
N SER A 215 -10.47 -25.52 -14.74
CA SER A 215 -11.24 -24.59 -15.56
C SER A 215 -10.38 -23.45 -16.13
N VAL A 216 -9.33 -23.02 -15.40
CA VAL A 216 -8.39 -22.00 -15.85
C VAL A 216 -7.48 -22.59 -16.92
N LYS A 217 -6.89 -23.77 -16.69
CA LYS A 217 -6.06 -24.48 -17.67
C LYS A 217 -6.81 -24.76 -18.98
N ASP A 218 -8.05 -25.26 -18.88
CA ASP A 218 -8.90 -25.54 -20.06
C ASP A 218 -9.24 -24.26 -20.85
N ALA A 219 -9.42 -23.12 -20.17
CA ALA A 219 -9.67 -21.83 -20.81
C ALA A 219 -8.44 -21.34 -21.60
N TYR A 220 -7.23 -21.53 -21.05
CA TYR A 220 -5.98 -21.16 -21.73
C TYR A 220 -5.57 -22.12 -22.85
N GLN A 221 -5.87 -23.40 -22.74
CA GLN A 221 -5.60 -24.36 -23.81
C GLN A 221 -6.43 -24.08 -25.06
N ARG A 222 -7.62 -23.51 -24.92
CA ARG A 222 -8.50 -23.12 -26.03
C ARG A 222 -8.11 -21.82 -26.72
N TRP A 223 -7.31 -20.99 -26.03
CA TRP A 223 -6.84 -19.73 -26.59
C TRP A 223 -5.43 -19.94 -27.13
N GLN A 224 -5.20 -19.59 -28.40
CA GLN A 224 -3.91 -19.77 -29.09
C GLN A 224 -2.75 -18.96 -28.48
N ASP A 225 -3.04 -18.06 -27.54
CA ASP A 225 -2.06 -17.26 -26.79
C ASP A 225 -1.52 -17.96 -25.53
N GLY A 226 -1.36 -19.27 -25.57
CA GLY A 226 -0.69 -20.06 -24.50
C GLY A 226 0.76 -19.68 -24.22
N GLU A 227 1.25 -18.59 -24.75
CA GLU A 227 2.58 -18.03 -24.52
C GLU A 227 2.73 -17.48 -23.09
N ALA A 228 1.68 -16.90 -22.53
CA ALA A 228 1.68 -16.34 -21.16
C ALA A 228 1.78 -17.40 -20.04
N LEU A 229 1.30 -18.63 -20.30
CA LEU A 229 1.41 -19.75 -19.34
C LEU A 229 2.72 -20.53 -19.49
N ARG A 230 3.42 -20.39 -20.58
CA ARG A 230 4.71 -21.05 -20.85
C ARG A 230 5.90 -20.22 -20.36
N ASN A 231 5.74 -18.92 -20.23
CA ASN A 231 6.73 -18.05 -19.61
C ASN A 231 6.42 -18.03 -18.10
N ASP A 232 7.37 -18.46 -17.29
CA ASP A 232 7.34 -18.46 -15.82
C ASP A 232 6.67 -17.17 -15.30
N PRO A 233 5.50 -17.23 -14.62
CA PRO A 233 4.75 -16.05 -14.25
C PRO A 233 5.40 -15.33 -13.07
N LYS A 234 6.58 -14.73 -13.28
CA LYS A 234 7.16 -13.76 -12.34
C LYS A 234 6.41 -12.42 -12.34
N GLY A 235 5.29 -12.33 -13.04
CA GLY A 235 4.47 -11.15 -13.21
C GLY A 235 3.01 -11.41 -12.89
N SER A 236 2.16 -10.45 -13.22
CA SER A 236 0.71 -10.56 -13.07
C SER A 236 0.12 -11.51 -14.11
N PHE A 237 -0.84 -12.31 -13.68
CA PHE A 237 -1.61 -13.21 -14.52
C PHE A 237 -3.02 -12.64 -14.73
N ARG A 238 -3.39 -12.31 -15.98
CA ARG A 238 -4.71 -11.73 -16.25
C ARG A 238 -5.75 -12.80 -16.53
N PHE A 239 -6.79 -12.84 -15.68
CA PHE A 239 -7.91 -13.75 -15.84
C PHE A 239 -9.21 -13.14 -15.32
N ALA A 240 -10.32 -13.31 -16.04
CA ALA A 240 -11.63 -12.72 -15.74
C ALA A 240 -11.64 -11.18 -15.61
N ASP A 241 -10.81 -10.50 -16.42
CA ASP A 241 -10.56 -9.04 -16.36
C ASP A 241 -9.95 -8.54 -15.05
N ILE A 242 -9.28 -9.40 -14.32
CA ILE A 242 -8.54 -9.10 -13.09
C ILE A 242 -7.08 -9.49 -13.32
N ASP A 243 -6.17 -8.60 -12.95
CA ASP A 243 -4.73 -8.85 -12.93
C ASP A 243 -4.34 -9.44 -11.57
N TRP A 244 -4.03 -10.74 -11.56
CA TRP A 244 -3.64 -11.49 -10.36
C TRP A 244 -2.13 -11.51 -10.23
N GLU A 245 -1.62 -11.05 -9.10
CA GLU A 245 -0.19 -10.99 -8.80
C GLU A 245 0.10 -11.72 -7.49
N GLU A 246 1.06 -12.65 -7.52
CA GLU A 246 1.55 -13.29 -6.31
C GLU A 246 2.41 -12.30 -5.52
N TYR A 247 2.04 -12.06 -4.25
CA TYR A 247 2.74 -11.15 -3.36
C TYR A 247 3.44 -11.91 -2.24
N ARG A 248 4.78 -11.96 -2.28
CA ARG A 248 5.63 -12.69 -1.32
C ARG A 248 6.29 -11.78 -0.29
N GLY A 249 5.79 -10.56 -0.10
CA GLY A 249 6.33 -9.65 0.91
C GLY A 249 6.13 -10.22 2.31
N SER A 250 7.22 -10.42 3.04
CA SER A 250 7.19 -10.79 4.45
C SER A 250 8.32 -10.09 5.21
N VAL A 251 8.07 -9.72 6.46
CA VAL A 251 9.08 -9.11 7.35
C VAL A 251 8.91 -9.66 8.76
N GLY A 252 10.02 -10.11 9.35
CA GLY A 252 10.01 -10.62 10.71
C GLY A 252 9.12 -11.85 10.92
N GLY A 253 8.84 -12.64 9.86
CA GLY A 253 7.94 -13.78 9.91
C GLY A 253 6.46 -13.44 9.72
N ASN A 254 6.12 -12.16 9.51
CA ASN A 254 4.76 -11.71 9.20
C ASN A 254 4.60 -11.59 7.68
N ASP A 255 3.78 -12.43 7.09
CA ASP A 255 3.42 -12.34 5.68
C ASP A 255 2.44 -11.18 5.46
N PHE A 256 2.70 -10.35 4.46
CA PHE A 256 1.84 -9.22 4.15
C PHE A 256 0.50 -9.67 3.58
N VAL A 257 0.47 -10.80 2.88
CA VAL A 257 -0.74 -11.46 2.37
C VAL A 257 -0.73 -12.90 2.85
N ALA A 258 -1.80 -13.36 3.49
CA ALA A 258 -1.90 -14.75 3.94
C ALA A 258 -1.92 -15.71 2.75
N ALA A 259 -1.33 -16.92 2.91
CA ALA A 259 -1.07 -17.84 1.81
C ALA A 259 -2.32 -18.21 0.99
N ASN A 260 -3.47 -18.36 1.64
CA ASN A 260 -4.74 -18.76 1.04
C ASN A 260 -5.72 -17.61 0.74
N GLU A 261 -5.26 -16.37 0.84
CA GLU A 261 -6.09 -15.18 0.64
C GLU A 261 -5.67 -14.36 -0.58
N ALA A 262 -6.60 -13.59 -1.11
CA ALA A 262 -6.35 -12.59 -2.13
C ALA A 262 -7.15 -11.32 -1.84
N TYR A 263 -6.53 -10.17 -2.09
CA TYR A 263 -7.13 -8.87 -1.88
C TYR A 263 -7.31 -8.18 -3.22
N LEU A 264 -8.57 -8.04 -3.64
CA LEU A 264 -8.95 -7.43 -4.91
C LEU A 264 -9.23 -5.94 -4.71
N TYR A 265 -8.67 -5.10 -5.56
CA TYR A 265 -8.82 -3.65 -5.50
C TYR A 265 -8.89 -3.00 -6.89
N PRO A 266 -9.58 -1.85 -7.02
CA PRO A 266 -9.62 -1.09 -8.25
C PRO A 266 -8.37 -0.23 -8.42
N GLN A 267 -7.88 -0.13 -9.65
CA GLN A 267 -6.83 0.78 -10.06
C GLN A 267 -7.42 2.05 -10.66
N GLY A 268 -6.77 3.20 -10.42
CA GLY A 268 -7.19 4.49 -11.01
C GLY A 268 -8.46 5.09 -10.41
N ALA A 269 -8.98 4.54 -9.31
CA ALA A 269 -10.18 5.07 -8.65
C ALA A 269 -9.89 6.21 -7.64
N ASP A 270 -8.62 6.57 -7.43
CA ASP A 270 -8.16 7.65 -6.51
C ASP A 270 -8.75 7.57 -5.08
N ILE A 271 -8.99 6.33 -4.61
CA ILE A 271 -9.57 6.06 -3.29
C ILE A 271 -8.54 5.79 -2.21
N PHE A 272 -7.27 5.55 -2.60
CA PHE A 272 -6.20 5.23 -1.67
C PHE A 272 -5.32 6.45 -1.44
N LYS A 273 -5.16 6.85 -0.18
CA LYS A 273 -4.36 8.02 0.21
C LYS A 273 -3.35 7.69 1.29
N THR A 274 -2.19 8.33 1.21
CA THR A 274 -1.16 8.32 2.23
C THR A 274 -0.94 9.74 2.71
N TRP A 275 -1.12 10.00 4.00
CA TRP A 275 -0.82 11.30 4.60
C TRP A 275 0.45 11.24 5.42
N PHE A 276 1.28 12.25 5.22
CA PHE A 276 2.49 12.46 6.00
C PHE A 276 2.30 13.67 6.92
N ALA A 277 2.50 13.47 8.22
CA ALA A 277 2.48 14.53 9.23
C ALA A 277 3.89 15.06 9.51
N PRO A 278 4.04 16.28 10.07
CA PRO A 278 5.33 16.77 10.49
C PRO A 278 5.93 15.89 11.60
N ALA A 279 7.24 15.65 11.52
CA ALA A 279 7.98 15.00 12.59
C ALA A 279 8.03 15.90 13.83
N ASP A 280 8.38 15.31 15.00
CA ASP A 280 8.46 16.05 16.28
C ASP A 280 9.74 16.89 16.39
N PHE A 281 10.01 17.71 15.35
CA PHE A 281 11.10 18.67 15.30
C PHE A 281 10.57 20.02 14.86
N VAL A 282 11.06 21.09 15.45
CA VAL A 282 10.60 22.47 15.17
C VAL A 282 10.85 22.86 13.71
N GLU A 283 11.95 22.37 13.11
CA GLU A 283 12.37 22.64 11.73
C GLU A 283 11.52 21.91 10.70
N THR A 284 10.83 20.83 11.07
CA THR A 284 10.06 19.99 10.14
C THR A 284 8.61 20.43 9.96
N ARG A 285 8.24 21.57 10.52
CA ARG A 285 6.86 22.11 10.47
C ARG A 285 6.33 22.30 9.03
N GLU A 286 7.25 22.41 8.06
CA GLU A 286 6.94 22.57 6.63
C GLU A 286 7.24 21.32 5.77
N HIS A 287 7.83 20.26 6.37
CA HIS A 287 8.21 19.03 5.68
C HIS A 287 7.68 17.80 6.43
N PRO A 288 6.55 17.24 6.00
CA PRO A 288 5.94 16.08 6.66
C PRO A 288 6.77 14.79 6.46
N LEU A 289 7.07 14.08 7.55
CA LEU A 289 7.87 12.86 7.57
C LEU A 289 7.19 11.63 8.19
N VAL A 290 5.96 11.76 8.71
CA VAL A 290 5.23 10.64 9.36
C VAL A 290 3.97 10.30 8.59
N CYS A 291 3.71 9.01 8.41
CA CYS A 291 2.73 8.50 7.46
C CYS A 291 1.46 7.93 8.10
N LEU A 292 0.31 8.25 7.54
CA LEU A 292 -0.92 7.50 7.70
C LEU A 292 -1.46 7.09 6.33
N VAL A 293 -1.78 5.81 6.18
CA VAL A 293 -2.31 5.24 4.94
C VAL A 293 -3.79 4.94 5.11
N MET A 294 -4.64 5.41 4.19
CA MET A 294 -6.07 5.18 4.24
C MET A 294 -6.68 4.86 2.89
N ARG A 295 -7.79 4.13 2.95
CA ARG A 295 -8.71 3.92 1.84
C ARG A 295 -9.89 4.88 2.00
N ASN A 296 -10.08 5.81 1.05
CA ASN A 296 -11.31 6.60 0.96
C ASN A 296 -12.40 5.75 0.30
N ARG A 297 -13.63 5.93 0.78
CA ARG A 297 -14.83 5.32 0.22
C ARG A 297 -15.55 6.29 -0.68
#